data_f27ed58e92dae97c6321a8ff806a3d0c
#
_entry.id   f27ed58e92dae97c6321a8ff806a3d0c
#
_cell.length_a   1.000
_cell.length_b   1.000
_cell.length_c   1.000
_cell.angle_alpha   90.00
_cell.angle_beta   90.00
_cell.angle_gamma   90.00
#
_symmetry.space_group_name_H-M   'P 1'
#
loop_
_entity.id
_entity.type
_entity.pdbx_description
1 polymer ?
#
loop_
_entity_poly.entity_id
_entity_poly.type
_entity_poly.pdbx_seq_one_letter_code
_entity_poly.pdbx_strand_id
1 'polypeptide(L)'
;MRDKPPSVSKGESSDAAPAPDSDKKPPFPDSDSGSFNLPDKRPSLALRLLIEHLWLLIVAGLFGLFLLVIHLTNHIDLSFLPAPRLLQGMVAGLVLFVIGMGPYLLFRTQIDWTRQDLVLHRDAEMALKDARRRLARYGERLDAEPRRQVETATEELATALRDGPPRRVNDALVQLDQVLGDHLQFGKKGATREYTESIAVAVFIALLLRAFVVEAFKIPSGSMIPTLQVGDHIFVNKFLFGIRVPWTNIKFFKHAREPERGEIIVFVYPVDPDKDFIKRIVAIPGDTVQVCGGQVLINNQPLRREPVPGHCEYDDYDEEHPTGSWHKVPCVAYHEWNGHQSYTTVHNPITAALSQSCTTPVTVPQEHVFVMGDNRDNSHDSRFWGPVHYDLIKGKAWFIWWSTGEGTSVRLGRIFDRIHH
;
A
#
# COMPACT_ATOMS: atom_id res chain seq x y z
N MET A 1 58.55 -51.85 -24.46
CA MET A 1 58.64 -51.40 -25.85
C MET A 1 57.98 -50.02 -25.94
N ARG A 2 58.84 -49.12 -25.83
CA ARG A 2 59.09 -47.88 -26.59
C ARG A 2 57.91 -46.93 -26.74
N ASP A 3 58.06 -45.96 -25.91
CA ASP A 3 57.51 -44.63 -25.88
C ASP A 3 57.69 -43.83 -27.15
N LYS A 4 56.73 -42.93 -27.38
CA LYS A 4 56.96 -41.72 -28.17
C LYS A 4 56.10 -40.60 -27.60
N PRO A 5 56.67 -39.43 -27.27
CA PRO A 5 55.93 -38.31 -26.75
C PRO A 5 55.27 -37.51 -27.84
N PRO A 6 54.16 -36.80 -27.59
CA PRO A 6 53.54 -35.92 -28.54
C PRO A 6 54.23 -34.54 -28.57
N SER A 7 54.34 -34.04 -29.80
CA SER A 7 54.89 -32.76 -30.22
C SER A 7 54.13 -31.56 -29.66
N VAL A 8 54.86 -30.59 -29.16
CA VAL A 8 54.42 -29.23 -28.80
C VAL A 8 54.12 -28.47 -30.10
N SER A 9 52.87 -28.06 -30.28
CA SER A 9 52.52 -27.02 -31.23
C SER A 9 52.29 -25.69 -30.48
N LYS A 10 53.15 -24.73 -30.79
CA LYS A 10 52.96 -23.33 -30.42
C LYS A 10 51.71 -22.82 -31.12
N GLY A 11 50.75 -22.37 -30.32
CA GLY A 11 49.63 -21.54 -30.75
C GLY A 11 49.71 -20.24 -29.99
N GLU A 12 50.20 -19.23 -30.63
CA GLU A 12 50.02 -17.85 -30.20
C GLU A 12 48.53 -17.51 -30.28
N SER A 13 47.87 -17.31 -29.16
CA SER A 13 46.60 -16.62 -29.10
C SER A 13 46.82 -15.22 -28.54
N SER A 14 46.83 -14.25 -29.42
CA SER A 14 46.70 -12.85 -29.12
C SER A 14 45.36 -12.61 -28.40
N ASP A 15 45.39 -12.39 -27.10
CA ASP A 15 44.30 -11.82 -26.36
C ASP A 15 44.14 -10.34 -26.77
N ALA A 16 43.40 -10.12 -27.85
CA ALA A 16 42.84 -8.81 -28.16
C ALA A 16 41.71 -8.54 -27.15
N ALA A 17 41.90 -7.49 -26.36
CA ALA A 17 40.84 -6.95 -25.49
C ALA A 17 39.57 -6.71 -26.32
N PRO A 18 38.37 -7.03 -25.82
CA PRO A 18 37.13 -6.77 -26.53
C PRO A 18 37.02 -5.27 -26.78
N ALA A 19 36.67 -4.90 -28.02
CA ALA A 19 36.40 -3.54 -28.43
C ALA A 19 35.28 -2.95 -27.52
N PRO A 20 35.34 -1.65 -27.21
CA PRO A 20 34.31 -1.02 -26.39
C PRO A 20 32.95 -1.15 -27.06
N ASP A 21 31.99 -1.61 -26.30
CA ASP A 21 30.58 -1.78 -26.66
C ASP A 21 30.01 -0.42 -27.13
N SER A 22 29.94 -0.20 -28.44
CA SER A 22 29.48 1.04 -29.08
C SER A 22 27.99 1.30 -28.92
N ASP A 23 27.22 0.37 -28.29
CA ASP A 23 25.77 0.46 -28.16
C ASP A 23 25.29 1.02 -26.80
N LYS A 24 26.22 1.41 -25.93
CA LYS A 24 25.82 2.13 -24.70
C LYS A 24 25.62 3.59 -25.02
N LYS A 25 24.36 3.93 -25.35
CA LYS A 25 23.88 5.30 -25.41
C LYS A 25 24.31 6.03 -24.13
N PRO A 26 24.99 7.21 -24.26
CA PRO A 26 25.34 8.00 -23.07
C PRO A 26 24.06 8.36 -22.29
N PRO A 27 24.13 8.52 -20.98
CA PRO A 27 22.98 8.85 -20.13
C PRO A 27 22.30 10.17 -20.48
N PHE A 28 22.93 10.96 -21.34
CA PHE A 28 22.39 12.20 -21.91
C PHE A 28 22.43 12.13 -23.42
N PRO A 29 21.41 12.68 -24.14
CA PRO A 29 21.41 12.71 -25.59
C PRO A 29 22.65 13.47 -26.11
N ASP A 30 23.28 12.88 -27.15
CA ASP A 30 24.44 13.46 -27.83
C ASP A 30 24.18 14.94 -28.15
N SER A 31 25.24 15.77 -27.97
CA SER A 31 25.19 17.21 -28.20
C SER A 31 24.83 17.60 -29.64
N ASP A 32 24.82 16.63 -30.58
CA ASP A 32 24.54 16.85 -32.00
C ASP A 32 23.12 16.43 -32.44
N SER A 33 22.35 15.75 -31.62
CA SER A 33 20.99 15.32 -31.98
C SER A 33 19.90 16.14 -31.26
N GLY A 34 19.60 17.29 -31.86
CA GLY A 34 18.46 18.10 -31.50
C GLY A 34 18.72 19.02 -30.30
N SER A 35 19.06 20.26 -30.63
CA SER A 35 19.24 21.42 -29.74
C SER A 35 18.51 21.31 -28.40
N PHE A 36 19.17 20.82 -27.38
CA PHE A 36 18.76 21.01 -26.01
C PHE A 36 18.96 22.49 -25.70
N ASN A 37 17.89 23.26 -25.87
CA ASN A 37 17.90 24.71 -25.60
C ASN A 37 17.92 24.96 -24.09
N LEU A 38 19.05 24.62 -23.43
CA LEU A 38 19.27 25.06 -22.06
C LEU A 38 19.44 26.59 -22.03
N PRO A 39 18.74 27.30 -21.14
CA PRO A 39 18.85 28.75 -21.04
C PRO A 39 20.23 29.18 -20.59
N ASP A 40 20.69 30.31 -21.11
CA ASP A 40 21.96 30.89 -20.70
C ASP A 40 21.95 31.48 -19.27
N LYS A 41 20.77 31.65 -18.70
CA LYS A 41 20.59 32.16 -17.33
C LYS A 41 19.86 31.16 -16.46
N ARG A 42 20.32 30.99 -15.23
CA ARG A 42 19.64 30.16 -14.22
C ARG A 42 18.26 30.75 -13.91
N PRO A 43 17.22 29.91 -13.76
CA PRO A 43 15.94 30.37 -13.23
C PRO A 43 16.11 30.88 -11.79
N SER A 44 15.28 31.86 -11.41
CA SER A 44 15.33 32.43 -10.06
C SER A 44 15.07 31.37 -9.00
N LEU A 45 15.67 31.52 -7.80
CA LEU A 45 15.47 30.61 -6.68
C LEU A 45 13.98 30.44 -6.35
N ALA A 46 13.20 31.53 -6.43
CA ALA A 46 11.76 31.51 -6.20
C ALA A 46 11.03 30.63 -7.24
N LEU A 47 11.42 30.67 -8.51
CA LEU A 47 10.85 29.86 -9.56
C LEU A 47 11.21 28.37 -9.39
N ARG A 48 12.43 28.07 -8.96
CA ARG A 48 12.87 26.69 -8.64
C ARG A 48 12.04 26.08 -7.52
N LEU A 49 11.93 26.78 -6.38
CA LEU A 49 11.12 26.34 -5.24
C LEU A 49 9.64 26.21 -5.60
N LEU A 50 9.12 27.14 -6.40
CA LEU A 50 7.73 27.09 -6.87
C LEU A 50 7.48 25.80 -7.71
N ILE A 51 8.38 25.46 -8.64
CA ILE A 51 8.21 24.31 -9.54
C ILE A 51 8.46 23.00 -8.79
N GLU A 52 9.41 22.95 -7.88
CA GLU A 52 9.70 21.78 -7.05
C GLU A 52 8.49 21.40 -6.18
N HIS A 53 7.76 22.40 -5.67
CA HIS A 53 6.58 22.20 -4.85
C HIS A 53 5.25 22.41 -5.60
N LEU A 54 5.30 22.74 -6.89
CA LEU A 54 4.12 23.04 -7.71
C LEU A 54 3.09 21.91 -7.69
N TRP A 55 3.55 20.68 -7.73
CA TRP A 55 2.70 19.50 -7.64
C TRP A 55 1.95 19.44 -6.29
N LEU A 56 2.60 19.75 -5.18
CA LEU A 56 1.96 19.81 -3.85
C LEU A 56 0.93 20.94 -3.78
N LEU A 57 1.25 22.11 -4.36
CA LEU A 57 0.34 23.24 -4.43
C LEU A 57 -0.87 22.95 -5.33
N ILE A 58 -0.67 22.26 -6.45
CA ILE A 58 -1.75 21.81 -7.32
C ILE A 58 -2.64 20.81 -6.58
N VAL A 59 -2.09 19.79 -5.96
CA VAL A 59 -2.86 18.79 -5.22
C VAL A 59 -3.61 19.43 -4.04
N ALA A 60 -2.97 20.30 -3.27
CA ALA A 60 -3.61 21.02 -2.18
C ALA A 60 -4.73 21.95 -2.67
N GLY A 61 -4.51 22.68 -3.77
CA GLY A 61 -5.51 23.53 -4.41
C GLY A 61 -6.68 22.74 -4.96
N LEU A 62 -6.45 21.62 -5.62
CA LEU A 62 -7.48 20.71 -6.12
C LEU A 62 -8.29 20.10 -4.98
N PHE A 63 -7.64 19.71 -3.89
CA PHE A 63 -8.33 19.19 -2.71
C PHE A 63 -9.16 20.28 -2.01
N GLY A 64 -8.62 21.49 -1.86
CA GLY A 64 -9.36 22.62 -1.29
C GLY A 64 -10.57 23.00 -2.14
N LEU A 65 -10.43 23.02 -3.46
CA LEU A 65 -11.52 23.29 -4.39
C LEU A 65 -12.55 22.15 -4.37
N PHE A 66 -12.14 20.90 -4.26
CA PHE A 66 -13.03 19.76 -4.10
C PHE A 66 -13.88 19.88 -2.82
N LEU A 67 -13.27 20.25 -1.69
CA LEU A 67 -14.00 20.51 -0.46
C LEU A 67 -14.95 21.71 -0.57
N LEU A 68 -14.54 22.78 -1.25
CA LEU A 68 -15.37 23.95 -1.50
C LEU A 68 -16.58 23.59 -2.38
N VAL A 69 -16.38 22.79 -3.43
CA VAL A 69 -17.47 22.31 -4.30
C VAL A 69 -18.44 21.44 -3.51
N ILE A 70 -17.96 20.52 -2.68
CA ILE A 70 -18.82 19.73 -1.77
C ILE A 70 -19.61 20.64 -0.82
N HIS A 71 -18.96 21.64 -0.25
CA HIS A 71 -19.62 22.59 0.64
C HIS A 71 -20.71 23.39 -0.08
N LEU A 72 -20.41 23.93 -1.24
CA LEU A 72 -21.37 24.70 -2.06
C LEU A 72 -22.53 23.82 -2.57
N THR A 73 -22.26 22.58 -3.00
CA THR A 73 -23.32 21.67 -3.49
C THR A 73 -24.27 21.20 -2.37
N ASN A 74 -23.84 21.21 -1.11
CA ASN A 74 -24.70 20.93 0.02
C ASN A 74 -25.63 22.10 0.39
N HIS A 75 -25.32 23.32 -0.08
CA HIS A 75 -26.09 24.52 0.21
C HIS A 75 -26.92 25.08 -0.99
N ILE A 76 -26.69 24.55 -2.20
CA ILE A 76 -27.43 24.98 -3.40
C ILE A 76 -28.43 23.88 -3.76
N ASP A 77 -29.71 24.22 -3.74
CA ASP A 77 -30.77 23.33 -4.20
C ASP A 77 -30.76 23.25 -5.75
N LEU A 78 -30.19 22.15 -6.25
CA LEU A 78 -30.07 21.85 -7.67
C LEU A 78 -31.09 20.80 -8.13
N SER A 79 -32.25 20.76 -7.47
CA SER A 79 -33.33 19.79 -7.74
C SER A 79 -33.91 19.84 -9.15
N PHE A 80 -33.62 20.93 -9.91
CA PHE A 80 -34.08 21.11 -11.28
C PHE A 80 -33.27 20.38 -12.36
N LEU A 81 -32.13 19.75 -12.02
CA LEU A 81 -31.31 19.03 -12.99
C LEU A 81 -31.60 17.52 -12.96
N PRO A 82 -31.94 16.90 -14.11
CA PRO A 82 -32.09 15.45 -14.20
C PRO A 82 -30.73 14.74 -13.98
N ALA A 83 -30.60 13.94 -12.97
CA ALA A 83 -29.38 13.28 -12.53
C ALA A 83 -28.32 14.22 -11.91
N PRO A 84 -28.64 14.98 -10.87
CA PRO A 84 -27.82 16.08 -10.38
C PRO A 84 -26.42 15.67 -9.90
N ARG A 85 -26.25 14.52 -9.27
CA ARG A 85 -24.99 14.11 -8.66
C ARG A 85 -23.91 13.74 -9.67
N LEU A 86 -24.26 13.06 -10.75
CA LEU A 86 -23.33 12.66 -11.82
C LEU A 86 -22.87 13.87 -12.63
N LEU A 87 -23.80 14.75 -12.99
CA LEU A 87 -23.50 15.96 -13.74
C LEU A 87 -22.67 16.95 -12.93
N GLN A 88 -22.94 17.11 -11.64
CA GLN A 88 -22.13 17.91 -10.71
C GLN A 88 -20.70 17.39 -10.59
N GLY A 89 -20.51 16.08 -10.50
CA GLY A 89 -19.18 15.46 -10.49
C GLY A 89 -18.42 15.68 -11.80
N MET A 90 -19.09 15.59 -12.95
CA MET A 90 -18.49 15.84 -14.25
C MET A 90 -18.11 17.32 -14.46
N VAL A 91 -18.99 18.27 -14.08
CA VAL A 91 -18.70 19.70 -14.16
C VAL A 91 -17.57 20.09 -13.22
N ALA A 92 -17.58 19.61 -11.98
CA ALA A 92 -16.50 19.84 -11.04
C ALA A 92 -15.17 19.25 -11.56
N GLY A 93 -15.18 18.04 -12.10
CA GLY A 93 -14.02 17.42 -12.73
C GLY A 93 -13.48 18.20 -13.92
N LEU A 94 -14.35 18.72 -14.79
CA LEU A 94 -13.97 19.55 -15.94
C LEU A 94 -13.36 20.89 -15.49
N VAL A 95 -13.96 21.56 -14.51
CA VAL A 95 -13.45 22.81 -13.95
C VAL A 95 -12.07 22.60 -13.32
N LEU A 96 -11.90 21.54 -12.56
CA LEU A 96 -10.61 21.15 -11.95
C LEU A 96 -9.55 20.85 -13.02
N PHE A 97 -9.94 20.15 -14.08
CA PHE A 97 -9.07 19.88 -15.23
C PHE A 97 -8.61 21.16 -15.93
N VAL A 98 -9.53 22.08 -16.23
CA VAL A 98 -9.21 23.34 -16.89
C VAL A 98 -8.32 24.24 -16.02
N ILE A 99 -8.60 24.34 -14.72
CA ILE A 99 -7.78 25.13 -13.76
C ILE A 99 -6.40 24.52 -13.58
N GLY A 100 -6.26 23.19 -13.53
CA GLY A 100 -4.97 22.51 -13.42
C GLY A 100 -4.16 22.51 -14.71
N MET A 101 -4.82 22.28 -15.85
CA MET A 101 -4.14 22.18 -17.15
C MET A 101 -3.85 23.53 -17.80
N GLY A 102 -4.67 24.55 -17.55
CA GLY A 102 -4.49 25.87 -18.14
C GLY A 102 -3.13 26.51 -17.83
N PRO A 103 -2.75 26.67 -16.57
CA PRO A 103 -1.42 27.15 -16.19
C PRO A 103 -0.29 26.26 -16.69
N TYR A 104 -0.48 24.93 -16.65
CA TYR A 104 0.52 23.97 -17.16
C TYR A 104 0.79 24.19 -18.66
N LEU A 105 -0.26 24.35 -19.48
CA LEU A 105 -0.12 24.56 -20.92
C LEU A 105 0.53 25.92 -21.26
N LEU A 106 0.20 26.96 -20.49
CA LEU A 106 0.76 28.31 -20.68
C LEU A 106 2.26 28.39 -20.31
N PHE A 107 2.67 27.67 -19.29
CA PHE A 107 4.04 27.73 -18.78
C PHE A 107 4.84 26.44 -19.01
N ARG A 108 4.33 25.53 -19.84
CA ARG A 108 4.94 24.20 -20.09
C ARG A 108 6.42 24.26 -20.39
N THR A 109 6.84 25.12 -21.33
CA THR A 109 8.26 25.23 -21.73
C THR A 109 9.13 25.70 -20.59
N GLN A 110 8.65 26.64 -19.75
CA GLN A 110 9.40 27.18 -18.62
C GLN A 110 9.44 26.21 -17.45
N ILE A 111 8.38 25.42 -17.25
CA ILE A 111 8.31 24.35 -16.27
C ILE A 111 9.28 23.22 -16.66
N ASP A 112 9.25 22.79 -17.91
CA ASP A 112 10.13 21.74 -18.43
C ASP A 112 11.60 22.15 -18.32
N TRP A 113 11.92 23.37 -18.65
CA TRP A 113 13.27 23.93 -18.51
C TRP A 113 13.77 23.92 -17.05
N THR A 114 12.93 24.39 -16.14
CA THR A 114 13.32 24.46 -14.72
C THR A 114 13.46 23.07 -14.11
N ARG A 115 12.62 22.12 -14.55
CA ARG A 115 12.76 20.71 -14.18
C ARG A 115 14.08 20.12 -14.67
N GLN A 116 14.45 20.38 -15.92
CA GLN A 116 15.70 19.88 -16.48
C GLN A 116 16.90 20.48 -15.76
N ASP A 117 16.91 21.77 -15.44
CA ASP A 117 17.97 22.40 -14.65
C ASP A 117 18.06 21.85 -13.24
N LEU A 118 16.93 21.58 -12.56
CA LEU A 118 16.89 20.95 -11.24
C LEU A 118 17.45 19.52 -11.26
N VAL A 119 17.08 18.73 -12.26
CA VAL A 119 17.60 17.37 -12.45
C VAL A 119 19.09 17.41 -12.72
N LEU A 120 19.54 18.27 -13.65
CA LEU A 120 20.95 18.43 -13.98
C LEU A 120 21.78 18.83 -12.76
N HIS A 121 21.31 19.78 -11.95
CA HIS A 121 22.03 20.20 -10.73
C HIS A 121 22.14 19.05 -9.72
N ARG A 122 21.05 18.34 -9.48
CA ARG A 122 21.05 17.18 -8.57
C ARG A 122 22.00 16.08 -9.04
N ASP A 123 21.96 15.78 -10.32
CA ASP A 123 22.83 14.74 -10.91
C ASP A 123 24.31 15.17 -10.87
N ALA A 124 24.60 16.45 -11.12
CA ALA A 124 25.93 17.02 -11.01
C ALA A 124 26.45 17.03 -9.55
N GLU A 125 25.60 17.35 -8.56
CA GLU A 125 25.97 17.25 -7.14
C GLU A 125 26.26 15.81 -6.72
N MET A 126 25.45 14.85 -7.21
CA MET A 126 25.68 13.44 -6.92
C MET A 126 26.97 12.95 -7.57
N ALA A 127 27.25 13.32 -8.83
CA ALA A 127 28.49 13.00 -9.53
C ALA A 127 29.72 13.59 -8.82
N LEU A 128 29.63 14.86 -8.39
CA LEU A 128 30.69 15.52 -7.63
C LEU A 128 31.00 14.78 -6.31
N LYS A 129 29.96 14.39 -5.59
CA LYS A 129 30.12 13.64 -4.35
C LYS A 129 30.71 12.24 -4.58
N ASP A 130 30.32 11.58 -5.65
CA ASP A 130 30.85 10.25 -6.03
C ASP A 130 32.31 10.38 -6.46
N ALA A 131 32.67 11.34 -7.32
CA ALA A 131 34.04 11.62 -7.73
C ALA A 131 34.97 11.85 -6.53
N ARG A 132 34.57 12.71 -5.59
CA ARG A 132 35.35 12.95 -4.38
C ARG A 132 35.52 11.70 -3.51
N ARG A 133 34.48 10.86 -3.41
CA ARG A 133 34.56 9.59 -2.67
C ARG A 133 35.50 8.60 -3.34
N ARG A 134 35.48 8.51 -4.67
CA ARG A 134 36.37 7.63 -5.43
C ARG A 134 37.79 8.11 -5.34
N LEU A 135 38.01 9.41 -5.49
CA LEU A 135 39.33 10.01 -5.37
C LEU A 135 39.94 9.78 -3.97
N ALA A 136 39.14 9.96 -2.90
CA ALA A 136 39.59 9.70 -1.54
C ALA A 136 39.91 8.22 -1.28
N ARG A 137 39.21 7.27 -1.94
CA ARG A 137 39.37 5.83 -1.71
C ARG A 137 40.44 5.20 -2.60
N TYR A 138 40.57 5.67 -3.82
CA TYR A 138 41.40 5.06 -4.83
C TYR A 138 42.48 5.99 -5.42
N GLY A 139 42.47 7.28 -5.06
CA GLY A 139 43.37 8.28 -5.60
C GLY A 139 44.86 7.99 -5.38
N GLU A 140 45.21 7.29 -4.27
CA GLU A 140 46.58 6.86 -3.99
C GLU A 140 47.10 5.75 -4.92
N ARG A 141 46.18 5.06 -5.61
CA ARG A 141 46.48 3.97 -6.55
C ARG A 141 46.60 4.46 -8.00
N LEU A 142 46.27 5.73 -8.23
CA LEU A 142 46.42 6.37 -9.55
C LEU A 142 47.82 6.96 -9.71
N ASP A 143 48.34 6.89 -10.93
CA ASP A 143 49.51 7.64 -11.32
C ASP A 143 49.26 9.16 -11.22
N ALA A 144 50.31 9.95 -11.13
CA ALA A 144 50.21 11.37 -10.85
C ALA A 144 49.38 12.14 -11.90
N GLU A 145 49.50 11.79 -13.18
CA GLU A 145 48.77 12.47 -14.26
C GLU A 145 47.27 12.14 -14.31
N PRO A 146 46.84 10.86 -14.29
CA PRO A 146 45.43 10.51 -14.13
C PRO A 146 44.75 11.11 -12.91
N ARG A 147 45.43 11.12 -11.77
CA ARG A 147 44.93 11.75 -10.52
C ARG A 147 44.67 13.23 -10.72
N ARG A 148 45.62 13.95 -11.33
CA ARG A 148 45.50 15.37 -11.61
C ARG A 148 44.32 15.69 -12.52
N GLN A 149 44.10 14.87 -13.55
CA GLN A 149 42.96 15.02 -14.48
C GLN A 149 41.62 14.87 -13.75
N VAL A 150 41.45 13.87 -12.87
CA VAL A 150 40.26 13.68 -12.07
C VAL A 150 40.05 14.83 -11.08
N GLU A 151 41.12 15.31 -10.42
CA GLU A 151 41.07 16.46 -9.52
C GLU A 151 40.61 17.72 -10.25
N THR A 152 41.19 18.01 -11.42
CA THR A 152 40.84 19.16 -12.27
C THR A 152 39.38 19.12 -12.72
N ALA A 153 38.93 17.99 -13.28
CA ALA A 153 37.54 17.83 -13.71
C ALA A 153 36.55 17.94 -12.55
N THR A 154 36.94 17.46 -11.36
CA THR A 154 36.14 17.59 -10.14
C THR A 154 35.98 19.04 -9.67
N GLU A 155 37.06 19.84 -9.75
CA GLU A 155 37.04 21.26 -9.41
C GLU A 155 36.32 22.10 -10.48
N GLU A 156 36.44 21.77 -11.76
CA GLU A 156 35.68 22.41 -12.83
C GLU A 156 34.17 22.23 -12.64
N LEU A 157 33.70 21.00 -12.32
CA LEU A 157 32.30 20.76 -12.02
C LEU A 157 31.87 21.51 -10.76
N ALA A 158 32.69 21.52 -9.71
CA ALA A 158 32.37 22.26 -8.48
C ALA A 158 32.23 23.76 -8.73
N THR A 159 33.07 24.33 -9.60
CA THR A 159 33.02 25.74 -10.01
C THR A 159 31.80 26.02 -10.87
N ALA A 160 31.50 25.15 -11.84
CA ALA A 160 30.34 25.27 -12.68
C ALA A 160 29.03 25.22 -11.88
N LEU A 161 28.95 24.39 -10.86
CA LEU A 161 27.80 24.29 -9.95
C LEU A 161 27.56 25.56 -9.14
N ARG A 162 28.63 26.28 -8.76
CA ARG A 162 28.49 27.52 -7.99
C ARG A 162 27.95 28.66 -8.84
N ASP A 163 28.60 28.99 -9.96
CA ASP A 163 28.39 30.25 -10.67
C ASP A 163 28.15 30.07 -12.17
N GLY A 164 28.23 28.85 -12.70
CA GLY A 164 28.12 28.58 -14.13
C GLY A 164 26.67 28.51 -14.63
N PRO A 165 26.41 28.84 -15.90
CA PRO A 165 25.13 28.59 -16.54
C PRO A 165 24.89 27.07 -16.69
N PRO A 166 23.62 26.61 -16.89
CA PRO A 166 23.28 25.19 -17.02
C PRO A 166 24.10 24.44 -18.07
N ARG A 167 24.41 25.05 -19.20
CA ARG A 167 25.27 24.45 -20.22
C ARG A 167 26.64 24.10 -19.67
N ARG A 168 27.28 25.03 -18.95
CA ARG A 168 28.61 24.79 -18.38
C ARG A 168 28.60 23.69 -17.33
N VAL A 169 27.50 23.55 -16.57
CA VAL A 169 27.33 22.44 -15.62
C VAL A 169 27.23 21.12 -16.35
N ASN A 170 26.47 21.07 -17.47
CA ASN A 170 26.35 19.87 -18.29
C ASN A 170 27.69 19.46 -18.91
N ASP A 171 28.40 20.40 -19.49
CA ASP A 171 29.68 20.14 -20.15
C ASP A 171 30.73 19.63 -19.14
N ALA A 172 30.80 20.27 -17.96
CA ALA A 172 31.70 19.83 -16.89
C ALA A 172 31.27 18.45 -16.30
N LEU A 173 29.97 18.14 -16.26
CA LEU A 173 29.48 16.83 -15.83
C LEU A 173 29.88 15.73 -16.80
N VAL A 174 29.71 15.97 -18.13
CA VAL A 174 30.10 15.03 -19.18
C VAL A 174 31.63 14.79 -19.15
N GLN A 175 32.41 15.85 -19.02
CA GLN A 175 33.87 15.77 -18.91
C GLN A 175 34.29 14.96 -17.67
N LEU A 176 33.66 15.20 -16.51
CA LEU A 176 33.96 14.44 -15.31
C LEU A 176 33.60 12.95 -15.46
N ASP A 177 32.42 12.62 -16.06
CA ASP A 177 32.04 11.21 -16.26
C ASP A 177 32.99 10.49 -17.23
N GLN A 178 33.49 11.19 -18.28
CA GLN A 178 34.48 10.66 -19.18
C GLN A 178 35.82 10.38 -18.46
N VAL A 179 36.37 11.35 -17.74
CA VAL A 179 37.64 11.22 -17.00
C VAL A 179 37.54 10.14 -15.91
N LEU A 180 36.40 10.04 -15.21
CA LEU A 180 36.15 8.96 -14.26
C LEU A 180 36.02 7.61 -14.94
N GLY A 181 35.43 7.57 -16.15
CA GLY A 181 35.34 6.37 -16.98
C GLY A 181 36.70 5.86 -17.41
N ASP A 182 37.63 6.74 -17.79
CA ASP A 182 38.96 6.38 -18.28
C ASP A 182 39.89 5.93 -17.15
N HIS A 183 39.81 6.57 -15.99
CA HIS A 183 40.82 6.38 -14.92
C HIS A 183 40.31 5.69 -13.65
N LEU A 184 39.00 5.72 -13.34
CA LEU A 184 38.40 5.21 -12.11
C LEU A 184 37.23 4.26 -12.35
N GLN A 185 37.36 3.35 -13.33
CA GLN A 185 36.33 2.32 -13.59
C GLN A 185 36.10 1.38 -12.40
N PHE A 186 37.08 1.22 -11.51
CA PHE A 186 37.05 0.31 -10.38
C PHE A 186 35.99 0.64 -9.30
N GLY A 187 35.30 1.75 -9.40
CA GLY A 187 34.31 2.19 -8.42
C GLY A 187 32.86 2.26 -8.93
N LYS A 188 32.61 2.02 -10.21
CA LYS A 188 31.24 1.99 -10.74
C LYS A 188 30.57 0.73 -10.21
N LYS A 189 29.54 0.90 -9.34
CA LYS A 189 28.62 -0.21 -9.02
C LYS A 189 28.01 -0.65 -10.35
N GLY A 190 28.18 -1.91 -10.72
CA GLY A 190 27.50 -2.43 -11.91
C GLY A 190 25.98 -2.19 -11.77
N ALA A 191 25.33 -1.81 -12.85
CA ALA A 191 23.87 -1.57 -12.86
C ALA A 191 23.09 -2.74 -12.24
N THR A 192 23.54 -3.97 -12.46
CA THR A 192 22.98 -5.18 -11.83
C THR A 192 23.03 -5.14 -10.31
N ARG A 193 24.11 -4.64 -9.71
CA ARG A 193 24.24 -4.53 -8.25
C ARG A 193 23.31 -3.44 -7.68
N GLU A 194 23.16 -2.33 -8.38
CA GLU A 194 22.27 -1.25 -7.99
C GLU A 194 20.81 -1.71 -8.02
N TYR A 195 20.39 -2.41 -9.08
CA TYR A 195 19.07 -3.01 -9.16
C TYR A 195 18.85 -4.08 -8.09
N THR A 196 19.81 -4.94 -7.82
CA THR A 196 19.67 -5.96 -6.78
C THR A 196 19.61 -5.36 -5.38
N GLU A 197 20.40 -4.32 -5.08
CA GLU A 197 20.31 -3.58 -3.80
C GLU A 197 18.91 -2.92 -3.66
N SER A 198 18.40 -2.27 -4.71
CA SER A 198 17.07 -1.63 -4.70
C SER A 198 15.94 -2.64 -4.53
N ILE A 199 15.99 -3.76 -5.24
CA ILE A 199 15.01 -4.85 -5.12
C ILE A 199 15.09 -5.46 -3.71
N ALA A 200 16.29 -5.70 -3.19
CA ALA A 200 16.47 -6.25 -1.84
C ALA A 200 15.87 -5.34 -0.76
N VAL A 201 16.09 -4.02 -0.87
CA VAL A 201 15.48 -3.03 0.05
C VAL A 201 13.96 -3.02 -0.08
N ALA A 202 13.43 -3.03 -1.31
CA ALA A 202 11.98 -3.05 -1.54
C ALA A 202 11.33 -4.33 -0.96
N VAL A 203 11.94 -5.50 -1.20
CA VAL A 203 11.50 -6.78 -0.64
C VAL A 203 11.59 -6.77 0.89
N PHE A 204 12.67 -6.24 1.45
CA PHE A 204 12.82 -6.13 2.90
C PHE A 204 11.73 -5.25 3.53
N ILE A 205 11.44 -4.09 2.94
CA ILE A 205 10.35 -3.21 3.38
C ILE A 205 9.00 -3.92 3.26
N ALA A 206 8.74 -4.60 2.13
CA ALA A 206 7.49 -5.34 1.93
C ALA A 206 7.31 -6.47 2.97
N LEU A 207 8.39 -7.19 3.30
CA LEU A 207 8.38 -8.22 4.34
C LEU A 207 8.14 -7.63 5.74
N LEU A 208 8.74 -6.47 6.05
CA LEU A 208 8.47 -5.77 7.31
C LEU A 208 6.99 -5.34 7.41
N LEU A 209 6.44 -4.74 6.35
CA LEU A 209 5.03 -4.35 6.32
C LEU A 209 4.12 -5.57 6.50
N ARG A 210 4.38 -6.66 5.79
CA ARG A 210 3.64 -7.92 5.93
C ARG A 210 3.77 -8.52 7.34
N ALA A 211 4.96 -8.48 7.91
CA ALA A 211 5.21 -9.08 9.23
C ALA A 211 4.49 -8.32 10.37
N PHE A 212 4.49 -6.98 10.31
CA PHE A 212 4.14 -6.14 11.46
C PHE A 212 2.89 -5.29 11.30
N VAL A 213 2.49 -4.97 10.06
CA VAL A 213 1.42 -3.98 9.84
C VAL A 213 0.15 -4.61 9.29
N VAL A 214 0.25 -5.40 8.22
CA VAL A 214 -0.90 -5.89 7.47
C VAL A 214 -0.78 -7.37 7.18
N GLU A 215 -1.86 -8.10 7.38
CA GLU A 215 -1.99 -9.50 6.98
C GLU A 215 -3.23 -9.68 6.10
N ALA A 216 -3.09 -10.52 5.07
CA ALA A 216 -4.19 -10.85 4.18
C ALA A 216 -4.83 -12.17 4.62
N PHE A 217 -6.16 -12.20 4.71
CA PHE A 217 -6.96 -13.39 5.03
C PHE A 217 -8.00 -13.62 3.92
N LYS A 218 -8.27 -14.88 3.64
CA LYS A 218 -9.41 -15.31 2.81
C LYS A 218 -10.55 -15.72 3.74
N ILE A 219 -11.77 -15.33 3.41
CA ILE A 219 -12.98 -15.69 4.15
C ILE A 219 -13.49 -17.02 3.59
N PRO A 220 -13.39 -18.12 4.34
CA PRO A 220 -13.82 -19.43 3.87
C PRO A 220 -15.30 -19.71 4.15
N SER A 221 -15.90 -19.13 5.17
CA SER A 221 -17.23 -19.48 5.66
C SER A 221 -18.22 -18.33 5.68
N GLY A 222 -19.51 -18.64 5.62
CA GLY A 222 -20.61 -17.67 5.64
C GLY A 222 -20.95 -17.07 6.99
N SER A 223 -20.16 -17.32 8.04
CA SER A 223 -20.50 -16.91 9.41
C SER A 223 -20.56 -15.39 9.64
N MET A 224 -20.00 -14.58 8.76
CA MET A 224 -19.98 -13.12 8.82
C MET A 224 -20.84 -12.45 7.74
N ILE A 225 -21.63 -13.22 7.01
CA ILE A 225 -22.63 -12.70 6.07
C ILE A 225 -23.65 -11.85 6.86
N PRO A 226 -24.05 -10.68 6.36
CA PRO A 226 -23.80 -10.13 5.03
C PRO A 226 -22.54 -9.27 4.94
N THR A 227 -21.90 -8.95 6.05
CA THR A 227 -20.74 -8.04 6.10
C THR A 227 -19.56 -8.57 5.32
N LEU A 228 -19.21 -9.84 5.53
CA LEU A 228 -18.18 -10.55 4.75
C LEU A 228 -18.80 -11.76 4.08
N GLN A 229 -18.49 -11.96 2.82
CA GLN A 229 -18.97 -13.09 2.02
C GLN A 229 -17.87 -14.11 1.81
N VAL A 230 -18.27 -15.38 1.60
CA VAL A 230 -17.32 -16.43 1.24
C VAL A 230 -16.57 -16.04 -0.04
N GLY A 231 -15.24 -16.16 -0.02
CA GLY A 231 -14.37 -15.76 -1.11
C GLY A 231 -13.89 -14.30 -1.07
N ASP A 232 -14.29 -13.52 -0.06
CA ASP A 232 -13.67 -12.22 0.21
C ASP A 232 -12.24 -12.40 0.70
N HIS A 233 -11.34 -11.56 0.22
CA HIS A 233 -9.97 -11.44 0.70
C HIS A 233 -9.84 -10.09 1.39
N ILE A 234 -9.52 -10.11 2.67
CA ILE A 234 -9.48 -8.91 3.50
C ILE A 234 -8.06 -8.60 3.93
N PHE A 235 -7.80 -7.32 4.17
CA PHE A 235 -6.63 -6.90 4.93
C PHE A 235 -6.97 -6.68 6.39
N VAL A 236 -6.09 -7.13 7.25
CA VAL A 236 -6.20 -7.05 8.70
C VAL A 236 -5.07 -6.17 9.23
N ASN A 237 -5.44 -5.14 9.99
CA ASN A 237 -4.50 -4.25 10.65
C ASN A 237 -4.06 -4.88 11.99
N LYS A 238 -2.80 -5.31 12.04
CA LYS A 238 -2.18 -5.92 13.22
C LYS A 238 -1.74 -4.89 14.25
N PHE A 239 -1.43 -3.67 13.81
CA PHE A 239 -0.83 -2.65 14.65
C PHE A 239 -1.72 -2.23 15.81
N LEU A 240 -3.05 -2.26 15.64
CA LEU A 240 -4.01 -1.77 16.63
C LEU A 240 -4.03 -2.61 17.93
N PHE A 241 -3.86 -3.93 17.81
CA PHE A 241 -3.99 -4.86 18.96
C PHE A 241 -2.67 -5.50 19.38
N GLY A 242 -1.55 -4.88 19.03
CA GLY A 242 -0.21 -5.30 19.42
C GLY A 242 0.52 -6.07 18.33
N ILE A 243 1.77 -5.73 18.14
CA ILE A 243 2.65 -6.36 17.16
C ILE A 243 3.13 -7.69 17.73
N ARG A 244 2.79 -8.78 17.06
CA ARG A 244 3.30 -10.12 17.35
C ARG A 244 4.60 -10.34 16.57
N VAL A 245 5.63 -10.85 17.24
CA VAL A 245 6.87 -11.25 16.56
C VAL A 245 6.55 -12.46 15.68
N PRO A 246 6.87 -12.42 14.37
CA PRO A 246 6.62 -13.54 13.47
C PRO A 246 7.21 -14.85 14.02
N TRP A 247 6.46 -15.94 13.83
CA TRP A 247 6.82 -17.29 14.30
C TRP A 247 6.99 -17.46 15.82
N THR A 248 6.55 -16.48 16.63
CA THR A 248 6.54 -16.60 18.09
C THR A 248 5.18 -16.19 18.65
N ASN A 249 4.92 -16.58 19.91
CA ASN A 249 3.73 -16.13 20.64
C ASN A 249 3.97 -14.84 21.44
N ILE A 250 5.12 -14.18 21.23
CA ILE A 250 5.51 -12.98 21.96
C ILE A 250 4.90 -11.75 21.28
N LYS A 251 4.10 -10.98 22.01
CA LYS A 251 3.66 -9.64 21.61
C LYS A 251 4.68 -8.60 22.08
N PHE A 252 5.19 -7.79 21.16
CA PHE A 252 6.17 -6.74 21.44
C PHE A 252 5.54 -5.51 22.13
N PHE A 253 4.24 -5.24 21.82
CA PHE A 253 3.41 -4.24 22.51
C PHE A 253 2.10 -4.89 22.90
N LYS A 254 1.58 -4.58 24.09
CA LYS A 254 0.31 -5.21 24.52
C LYS A 254 -0.86 -4.77 23.64
N HIS A 255 -1.09 -3.52 23.41
CA HIS A 255 -2.07 -2.98 22.44
C HIS A 255 -1.90 -1.46 22.34
N ALA A 256 -2.12 -0.90 21.15
CA ALA A 256 -2.15 0.55 20.96
C ALA A 256 -3.45 1.15 21.54
N ARG A 257 -4.54 0.38 21.50
CA ARG A 257 -5.82 0.68 22.15
C ARG A 257 -6.59 -0.59 22.48
N GLU A 258 -7.60 -0.46 23.33
CA GLU A 258 -8.50 -1.56 23.64
C GLU A 258 -9.48 -1.84 22.48
N PRO A 259 -9.92 -3.09 22.32
CA PRO A 259 -10.97 -3.45 21.39
C PRO A 259 -12.31 -2.82 21.77
N GLU A 260 -13.07 -2.37 20.78
CA GLU A 260 -14.35 -1.71 20.97
C GLU A 260 -15.51 -2.57 20.45
N ARG A 261 -16.72 -2.34 21.00
CA ARG A 261 -17.94 -3.01 20.51
C ARG A 261 -18.18 -2.65 19.04
N GLY A 262 -18.64 -3.62 18.27
CA GLY A 262 -18.94 -3.48 16.85
C GLY A 262 -17.74 -3.76 15.92
N GLU A 263 -16.51 -3.79 16.42
CA GLU A 263 -15.34 -4.08 15.60
C GLU A 263 -15.28 -5.54 15.15
N ILE A 264 -14.83 -5.74 13.93
CA ILE A 264 -14.58 -7.09 13.39
C ILE A 264 -13.10 -7.41 13.57
N ILE A 265 -12.84 -8.50 14.25
CA ILE A 265 -11.47 -8.95 14.58
C ILE A 265 -11.18 -10.34 14.00
N VAL A 266 -9.91 -10.54 13.63
CA VAL A 266 -9.35 -11.86 13.36
C VAL A 266 -8.56 -12.29 14.59
N PHE A 267 -8.78 -13.51 15.04
CA PHE A 267 -8.15 -14.04 16.23
C PHE A 267 -7.89 -15.54 16.10
N VAL A 268 -6.97 -16.04 16.91
CA VAL A 268 -6.67 -17.47 17.03
C VAL A 268 -7.82 -18.14 17.78
N TYR A 269 -8.38 -19.20 17.22
CA TYR A 269 -9.49 -19.92 17.83
C TYR A 269 -9.06 -20.54 19.17
N PRO A 270 -9.76 -20.24 20.29
CA PRO A 270 -9.30 -20.65 21.63
C PRO A 270 -9.23 -22.16 21.86
N VAL A 271 -10.04 -22.95 21.13
CA VAL A 271 -10.12 -24.40 21.29
C VAL A 271 -9.14 -25.12 20.37
N ASP A 272 -8.82 -24.54 19.18
CA ASP A 272 -7.90 -25.08 18.21
C ASP A 272 -7.00 -23.96 17.68
N PRO A 273 -5.79 -23.81 18.27
CA PRO A 273 -4.87 -22.71 17.93
C PRO A 273 -4.33 -22.71 16.49
N ASP A 274 -4.53 -23.77 15.74
CA ASP A 274 -4.12 -23.86 14.34
C ASP A 274 -5.11 -23.16 13.40
N LYS A 275 -6.28 -22.75 13.91
CA LYS A 275 -7.34 -22.09 13.16
C LYS A 275 -7.50 -20.63 13.55
N ASP A 276 -7.72 -19.80 12.54
CA ASP A 276 -8.07 -18.41 12.71
C ASP A 276 -9.56 -18.18 12.46
N PHE A 277 -10.18 -17.45 13.37
CA PHE A 277 -11.59 -17.07 13.26
C PHE A 277 -11.72 -15.57 13.06
N ILE A 278 -12.80 -15.19 12.38
CA ILE A 278 -13.21 -13.79 12.23
C ILE A 278 -14.62 -13.61 12.76
N LYS A 279 -14.80 -12.68 13.69
CA LYS A 279 -16.10 -12.39 14.33
C LYS A 279 -16.18 -10.92 14.71
N ARG A 280 -17.40 -10.47 15.01
CA ARG A 280 -17.68 -9.12 15.52
C ARG A 280 -17.64 -9.10 17.03
N ILE A 281 -17.01 -8.10 17.62
CA ILE A 281 -17.05 -7.83 19.05
C ILE A 281 -18.44 -7.33 19.42
N VAL A 282 -19.15 -8.09 20.24
CA VAL A 282 -20.47 -7.73 20.72
C VAL A 282 -20.38 -7.10 22.10
N ALA A 283 -19.49 -7.59 22.96
CA ALA A 283 -19.30 -7.05 24.30
C ALA A 283 -17.81 -7.02 24.71
N ILE A 284 -17.51 -6.12 25.65
CA ILE A 284 -16.16 -5.80 26.15
C ILE A 284 -16.08 -6.12 27.65
N PRO A 285 -14.88 -6.05 28.28
CA PRO A 285 -14.71 -6.38 29.70
C PRO A 285 -15.74 -5.69 30.61
N GLY A 286 -16.30 -6.46 31.53
CA GLY A 286 -17.29 -6.00 32.49
C GLY A 286 -18.73 -6.05 32.00
N ASP A 287 -18.97 -6.26 30.70
CA ASP A 287 -20.33 -6.46 30.20
C ASP A 287 -20.88 -7.83 30.57
N THR A 288 -22.17 -7.93 30.79
CA THR A 288 -22.89 -9.20 30.89
C THR A 288 -23.69 -9.41 29.60
N VAL A 289 -23.44 -10.52 28.91
CA VAL A 289 -24.09 -10.87 27.64
C VAL A 289 -25.07 -12.01 27.86
N GLN A 290 -26.23 -11.89 27.28
CA GLN A 290 -27.23 -12.95 27.19
C GLN A 290 -27.91 -12.90 25.82
N VAL A 291 -28.28 -14.03 25.26
CA VAL A 291 -29.04 -14.11 24.02
C VAL A 291 -30.38 -14.77 24.29
N CYS A 292 -31.47 -14.05 24.03
CA CYS A 292 -32.83 -14.52 24.24
C CYS A 292 -33.63 -14.42 22.93
N GLY A 293 -34.12 -15.52 22.42
CA GLY A 293 -34.91 -15.51 21.17
C GLY A 293 -34.15 -14.91 19.98
N GLY A 294 -32.84 -15.17 19.91
CA GLY A 294 -31.98 -14.60 18.89
C GLY A 294 -31.63 -13.10 19.07
N GLN A 295 -32.18 -12.46 20.11
CA GLN A 295 -31.85 -11.08 20.47
C GLN A 295 -30.72 -11.04 21.49
N VAL A 296 -29.72 -10.20 21.23
CA VAL A 296 -28.61 -10.00 22.16
C VAL A 296 -29.00 -8.96 23.23
N LEU A 297 -28.76 -9.30 24.48
CA LEU A 297 -28.86 -8.40 25.61
C LEU A 297 -27.49 -8.13 26.17
N ILE A 298 -27.16 -6.86 26.40
CA ILE A 298 -25.94 -6.42 27.09
C ILE A 298 -26.35 -5.68 28.34
N ASN A 299 -25.86 -6.13 29.50
CA ASN A 299 -26.21 -5.58 30.82
C ASN A 299 -27.73 -5.54 31.03
N ASN A 300 -28.44 -6.63 30.69
CA ASN A 300 -29.89 -6.79 30.72
C ASN A 300 -30.68 -5.86 29.77
N GLN A 301 -30.03 -5.12 28.91
CA GLN A 301 -30.68 -4.26 27.93
C GLN A 301 -30.59 -4.90 26.54
N PRO A 302 -31.71 -5.12 25.84
CA PRO A 302 -31.69 -5.65 24.49
C PRO A 302 -31.04 -4.65 23.54
N LEU A 303 -30.16 -5.12 22.66
CA LEU A 303 -29.64 -4.28 21.60
C LEU A 303 -30.80 -3.82 20.72
N ARG A 304 -30.80 -2.53 20.39
CA ARG A 304 -31.75 -1.99 19.42
C ARG A 304 -31.56 -2.71 18.09
N ARG A 305 -32.65 -3.26 17.55
CA ARG A 305 -32.68 -3.86 16.23
C ARG A 305 -33.96 -3.51 15.48
N GLU A 306 -33.85 -3.31 14.18
CA GLU A 306 -34.97 -3.03 13.29
C GLU A 306 -34.95 -4.02 12.13
N PRO A 307 -36.10 -4.61 11.75
CA PRO A 307 -36.12 -5.51 10.60
C PRO A 307 -35.82 -4.76 9.33
N VAL A 308 -34.98 -5.35 8.48
CA VAL A 308 -34.70 -4.84 7.11
C VAL A 308 -35.85 -5.33 6.23
N PRO A 309 -36.62 -4.41 5.63
CA PRO A 309 -37.76 -4.83 4.80
C PRO A 309 -37.26 -5.44 3.47
N GLY A 310 -38.02 -6.41 2.98
CA GLY A 310 -37.77 -7.07 1.69
C GLY A 310 -37.43 -8.54 1.80
N HIS A 311 -37.14 -9.15 0.65
CA HIS A 311 -36.71 -10.55 0.56
C HIS A 311 -35.24 -10.65 0.98
N CYS A 312 -34.95 -11.54 1.93
CA CYS A 312 -33.59 -11.82 2.38
C CYS A 312 -33.17 -13.21 1.92
N GLU A 313 -32.10 -13.26 1.15
CA GLU A 313 -31.47 -14.48 0.69
C GLU A 313 -29.97 -14.22 0.51
N TYR A 314 -29.12 -15.18 0.87
CA TYR A 314 -27.68 -15.04 0.66
C TYR A 314 -27.09 -16.33 0.07
N ASP A 315 -25.97 -16.19 -0.62
CA ASP A 315 -25.23 -17.33 -1.17
C ASP A 315 -24.25 -17.84 -0.10
N ASP A 316 -24.38 -19.09 0.28
CA ASP A 316 -23.43 -19.79 1.18
C ASP A 316 -22.71 -20.89 0.43
N TYR A 317 -21.54 -21.27 0.94
CA TYR A 317 -20.69 -22.29 0.34
C TYR A 317 -20.49 -23.44 1.32
N ASP A 318 -20.92 -24.62 0.94
CA ASP A 318 -20.75 -25.83 1.73
C ASP A 318 -19.40 -26.48 1.37
N GLU A 319 -18.41 -26.35 2.27
CA GLU A 319 -17.10 -27.00 2.13
C GLU A 319 -17.13 -28.49 2.44
N GLU A 320 -18.11 -28.96 3.23
CA GLU A 320 -18.22 -30.37 3.61
C GLU A 320 -18.82 -31.22 2.47
N HIS A 321 -19.46 -30.59 1.49
CA HIS A 321 -19.93 -31.29 0.30
C HIS A 321 -18.75 -31.74 -0.55
N PRO A 322 -18.68 -33.01 -1.02
CA PRO A 322 -17.52 -33.56 -1.72
C PRO A 322 -17.06 -32.80 -2.96
N THR A 323 -17.93 -32.00 -3.58
CA THR A 323 -17.62 -31.16 -4.75
C THR A 323 -17.59 -29.68 -4.43
N GLY A 324 -17.87 -29.29 -3.18
CA GLY A 324 -18.14 -27.91 -2.80
C GLY A 324 -19.33 -27.33 -3.58
N SER A 325 -20.35 -26.85 -2.91
CA SER A 325 -21.50 -26.30 -3.63
C SER A 325 -21.96 -24.98 -3.08
N TRP A 326 -22.29 -24.07 -3.99
CA TRP A 326 -22.98 -22.84 -3.67
C TRP A 326 -24.48 -23.11 -3.59
N HIS A 327 -25.11 -22.61 -2.55
CA HIS A 327 -26.55 -22.69 -2.39
C HIS A 327 -27.11 -21.41 -1.79
N LYS A 328 -28.37 -21.14 -2.09
CA LYS A 328 -29.07 -19.97 -1.57
C LYS A 328 -29.78 -20.29 -0.27
N VAL A 329 -29.57 -19.44 0.74
CA VAL A 329 -30.16 -19.61 2.06
C VAL A 329 -31.14 -18.48 2.32
N PRO A 330 -32.42 -18.78 2.61
CA PRO A 330 -33.37 -17.75 3.00
C PRO A 330 -33.05 -17.23 4.39
N CYS A 331 -33.25 -15.92 4.60
CA CYS A 331 -32.93 -15.28 5.87
C CYS A 331 -33.96 -14.24 6.30
N VAL A 332 -33.85 -13.79 7.56
CA VAL A 332 -34.45 -12.56 8.06
C VAL A 332 -33.29 -11.65 8.46
N ALA A 333 -33.27 -10.44 7.91
CA ALA A 333 -32.21 -9.48 8.19
C ALA A 333 -32.70 -8.42 9.21
N TYR A 334 -31.79 -8.06 10.11
CA TYR A 334 -31.99 -6.98 11.07
C TYR A 334 -30.85 -6.00 10.98
N HIS A 335 -31.17 -4.72 11.05
CA HIS A 335 -30.21 -3.67 11.34
C HIS A 335 -30.10 -3.54 12.86
N GLU A 336 -28.89 -3.78 13.39
CA GLU A 336 -28.63 -3.83 14.84
C GLU A 336 -27.64 -2.71 15.22
N TRP A 337 -27.92 -2.06 16.37
CA TRP A 337 -27.06 -1.01 16.93
C TRP A 337 -26.38 -1.50 18.20
N ASN A 338 -25.07 -1.35 18.27
CA ASN A 338 -24.26 -1.71 19.42
C ASN A 338 -23.35 -0.53 19.80
N GLY A 339 -23.77 0.26 20.77
CA GLY A 339 -23.13 1.53 21.08
C GLY A 339 -23.29 2.54 19.92
N HIS A 340 -22.17 3.05 19.41
CA HIS A 340 -22.17 3.98 18.27
C HIS A 340 -22.11 3.26 16.91
N GLN A 341 -22.00 1.95 16.91
CA GLN A 341 -21.87 1.15 15.71
C GLN A 341 -23.20 0.56 15.28
N SER A 342 -23.40 0.47 13.97
CA SER A 342 -24.57 -0.17 13.39
C SER A 342 -24.17 -1.11 12.25
N TYR A 343 -24.78 -2.27 12.19
CA TYR A 343 -24.48 -3.30 11.19
C TYR A 343 -25.70 -4.17 10.93
N THR A 344 -25.67 -4.90 9.83
CA THR A 344 -26.73 -5.84 9.47
C THR A 344 -26.39 -7.24 9.96
N THR A 345 -27.35 -7.90 10.56
CA THR A 345 -27.27 -9.31 10.97
C THR A 345 -28.32 -10.12 10.22
N VAL A 346 -28.02 -11.39 9.96
CA VAL A 346 -28.98 -12.32 9.35
C VAL A 346 -29.24 -13.49 10.27
N HIS A 347 -30.51 -13.96 10.21
CA HIS A 347 -31.03 -15.04 11.03
C HIS A 347 -31.79 -16.05 10.17
N ASN A 348 -31.80 -17.28 10.58
CA ASN A 348 -32.66 -18.29 9.98
C ASN A 348 -34.13 -17.98 10.31
N PRO A 349 -35.03 -17.93 9.32
CA PRO A 349 -36.42 -17.59 9.54
C PRO A 349 -37.14 -18.52 10.56
N ILE A 350 -36.80 -19.80 10.57
CA ILE A 350 -37.37 -20.79 11.45
C ILE A 350 -36.89 -20.57 12.89
N THR A 351 -35.59 -20.40 13.09
CA THR A 351 -35.00 -20.17 14.40
C THR A 351 -35.48 -18.84 15.01
N ALA A 352 -35.55 -17.80 14.19
CA ALA A 352 -36.03 -16.49 14.59
C ALA A 352 -37.49 -16.51 15.07
N ALA A 353 -38.34 -17.37 14.48
CA ALA A 353 -39.76 -17.49 14.83
C ALA A 353 -40.01 -18.38 16.05
N LEU A 354 -39.19 -19.41 16.27
CA LEU A 354 -39.46 -20.46 17.26
C LEU A 354 -38.62 -20.36 18.53
N SER A 355 -37.45 -19.72 18.50
CA SER A 355 -36.58 -19.67 19.67
C SER A 355 -37.10 -18.63 20.69
N GLN A 356 -37.55 -19.12 21.84
CA GLN A 356 -37.87 -18.30 23.03
C GLN A 356 -36.87 -18.53 24.17
N SER A 357 -35.92 -19.42 24.01
CA SER A 357 -34.93 -19.77 25.05
C SER A 357 -33.90 -18.67 25.23
N CYS A 358 -33.46 -18.47 26.47
CA CYS A 358 -32.34 -17.61 26.78
C CYS A 358 -31.08 -18.45 27.08
N THR A 359 -29.92 -17.98 26.64
CA THR A 359 -28.67 -18.54 27.10
C THR A 359 -28.39 -18.15 28.56
N THR A 360 -27.48 -18.86 29.23
CA THR A 360 -26.94 -18.41 30.50
C THR A 360 -26.23 -17.08 30.34
N PRO A 361 -26.46 -16.08 31.20
CA PRO A 361 -25.71 -14.83 31.16
C PRO A 361 -24.20 -15.07 31.37
N VAL A 362 -23.38 -14.43 30.55
CA VAL A 362 -21.91 -14.52 30.62
C VAL A 362 -21.34 -13.13 30.86
N THR A 363 -20.64 -12.95 31.98
CA THR A 363 -19.88 -11.71 32.24
C THR A 363 -18.51 -11.81 31.57
N VAL A 364 -18.18 -10.82 30.74
CA VAL A 364 -16.91 -10.76 30.01
C VAL A 364 -15.79 -10.43 31.00
N PRO A 365 -14.78 -11.31 31.15
CA PRO A 365 -13.65 -11.06 32.05
C PRO A 365 -12.78 -9.90 31.58
N GLN A 366 -11.88 -9.40 32.42
CA GLN A 366 -10.86 -8.44 32.03
C GLN A 366 -9.97 -9.03 30.92
N GLU A 367 -9.52 -8.18 30.03
CA GLU A 367 -8.69 -8.55 28.87
C GLU A 367 -9.36 -9.58 27.91
N HIS A 368 -10.70 -9.69 27.93
CA HIS A 368 -11.46 -10.54 27.01
C HIS A 368 -12.50 -9.74 26.24
N VAL A 369 -12.93 -10.28 25.10
CA VAL A 369 -14.09 -9.81 24.34
C VAL A 369 -15.05 -10.95 24.09
N PHE A 370 -16.34 -10.64 24.03
CA PHE A 370 -17.36 -11.58 23.59
C PHE A 370 -17.67 -11.30 22.12
N VAL A 371 -17.51 -12.30 21.27
CA VAL A 371 -17.62 -12.13 19.83
C VAL A 371 -18.74 -13.00 19.25
N MET A 372 -19.41 -12.49 18.22
CA MET A 372 -20.46 -13.22 17.49
C MET A 372 -20.30 -13.03 15.98
N GLY A 373 -20.79 -13.98 15.20
CA GLY A 373 -20.94 -13.82 13.76
C GLY A 373 -22.14 -12.93 13.42
N ASP A 374 -22.07 -12.22 12.31
CA ASP A 374 -23.20 -11.45 11.78
C ASP A 374 -24.29 -12.37 11.21
N ASN A 375 -23.91 -13.56 10.71
CA ASN A 375 -24.84 -14.66 10.42
C ASN A 375 -25.10 -15.45 11.70
N ARG A 376 -26.07 -15.00 12.46
CA ARG A 376 -26.34 -15.39 13.84
C ARG A 376 -26.58 -16.89 14.03
N ASP A 377 -27.28 -17.53 13.12
CA ASP A 377 -27.60 -18.95 13.23
C ASP A 377 -26.61 -19.86 12.48
N ASN A 378 -25.71 -19.28 11.68
CA ASN A 378 -24.63 -19.98 10.98
C ASN A 378 -23.26 -19.55 11.49
N SER A 379 -23.10 -19.43 12.81
CA SER A 379 -21.85 -19.01 13.41
C SER A 379 -21.52 -19.79 14.67
N HIS A 380 -20.35 -20.43 14.66
CA HIS A 380 -19.73 -20.98 15.87
C HIS A 380 -18.86 -19.91 16.53
N ASP A 381 -19.33 -19.35 17.67
CA ASP A 381 -18.75 -18.17 18.28
C ASP A 381 -18.78 -18.23 19.82
N SER A 382 -18.59 -17.11 20.51
CA SER A 382 -18.49 -17.05 21.96
C SER A 382 -19.71 -17.59 22.72
N ARG A 383 -20.84 -17.78 22.06
CA ARG A 383 -22.02 -18.45 22.64
C ARG A 383 -21.72 -19.92 22.97
N PHE A 384 -20.77 -20.54 22.31
CA PHE A 384 -20.43 -21.96 22.44
C PHE A 384 -19.15 -22.20 23.24
N TRP A 385 -18.10 -21.37 23.02
CA TRP A 385 -16.77 -21.59 23.61
C TRP A 385 -16.31 -20.45 24.52
N GLY A 386 -17.14 -19.41 24.74
CA GLY A 386 -16.87 -18.33 25.70
C GLY A 386 -16.10 -17.14 25.15
N PRO A 387 -15.69 -16.19 26.01
CA PRO A 387 -14.96 -14.99 25.63
C PRO A 387 -13.56 -15.27 25.10
N VAL A 388 -13.06 -14.39 24.21
CA VAL A 388 -11.72 -14.44 23.59
C VAL A 388 -10.77 -13.52 24.34
N HIS A 389 -9.62 -14.05 24.79
CA HIS A 389 -8.59 -13.25 25.41
C HIS A 389 -7.91 -12.32 24.39
N TYR A 390 -7.55 -11.09 24.78
CA TYR A 390 -6.88 -10.10 23.92
C TYR A 390 -5.61 -10.61 23.24
N ASP A 391 -4.88 -11.52 23.92
CA ASP A 391 -3.67 -12.10 23.32
C ASP A 391 -3.92 -12.97 22.11
N LEU A 392 -5.13 -13.47 21.94
CA LEU A 392 -5.49 -14.26 20.77
C LEU A 392 -5.85 -13.37 19.57
N ILE A 393 -6.11 -12.07 19.77
CA ILE A 393 -6.47 -11.16 18.69
C ILE A 393 -5.25 -10.90 17.82
N LYS A 394 -5.36 -11.22 16.53
CA LYS A 394 -4.35 -10.94 15.50
C LYS A 394 -4.45 -9.53 14.95
N GLY A 395 -5.66 -9.01 14.79
CA GLY A 395 -5.87 -7.66 14.29
C GLY A 395 -7.33 -7.34 13.97
N LYS A 396 -7.57 -6.10 13.52
CA LYS A 396 -8.87 -5.60 13.10
C LYS A 396 -9.02 -5.75 11.59
N ALA A 397 -10.13 -6.29 11.13
CA ALA A 397 -10.50 -6.31 9.72
C ALA A 397 -10.65 -4.87 9.20
N TRP A 398 -10.05 -4.55 8.07
CA TRP A 398 -9.94 -3.17 7.59
C TRP A 398 -10.73 -2.93 6.32
N PHE A 399 -10.37 -3.63 5.23
CA PHE A 399 -11.06 -3.53 3.94
C PHE A 399 -10.89 -4.80 3.10
N ILE A 400 -11.79 -4.98 2.13
CA ILE A 400 -11.77 -6.08 1.16
C ILE A 400 -10.88 -5.65 0.00
N TRP A 401 -9.80 -6.36 -0.27
CA TRP A 401 -8.92 -6.04 -1.38
C TRP A 401 -9.20 -6.88 -2.62
N TRP A 402 -9.86 -8.03 -2.46
CA TRP A 402 -10.30 -8.90 -3.54
C TRP A 402 -11.53 -9.68 -3.13
N SER A 403 -12.41 -10.03 -4.08
CA SER A 403 -13.61 -10.81 -3.80
C SER A 403 -13.95 -11.72 -4.97
N THR A 404 -14.10 -13.01 -4.69
CA THR A 404 -14.50 -14.03 -5.67
C THR A 404 -15.78 -14.72 -5.23
N GLY A 405 -16.70 -14.94 -6.17
CA GLY A 405 -17.95 -15.67 -5.95
C GLY A 405 -17.96 -17.04 -6.64
N GLU A 406 -19.14 -17.53 -6.89
CA GLU A 406 -19.37 -18.78 -7.59
C GLU A 406 -18.67 -18.81 -8.96
N GLY A 407 -18.06 -19.95 -9.31
CA GLY A 407 -17.40 -20.17 -10.59
C GLY A 407 -16.22 -19.24 -10.87
N THR A 408 -15.53 -18.72 -9.84
CA THR A 408 -14.43 -17.76 -9.96
C THR A 408 -14.83 -16.36 -10.46
N SER A 409 -16.12 -16.04 -10.46
CA SER A 409 -16.62 -14.71 -10.78
C SER A 409 -16.04 -13.66 -9.81
N VAL A 410 -15.55 -12.52 -10.34
CA VAL A 410 -15.01 -11.44 -9.51
C VAL A 410 -16.10 -10.46 -9.15
N ARG A 411 -16.30 -10.22 -7.86
CA ARG A 411 -17.28 -9.25 -7.33
C ARG A 411 -16.64 -7.86 -7.21
N LEU A 412 -16.54 -7.15 -8.35
CA LEU A 412 -15.87 -5.86 -8.43
C LEU A 412 -16.43 -4.80 -7.47
N GLY A 413 -17.73 -4.82 -7.19
CA GLY A 413 -18.39 -3.87 -6.28
C GLY A 413 -17.96 -4.00 -4.83
N ARG A 414 -17.26 -5.09 -4.46
CA ARG A 414 -16.74 -5.30 -3.09
C ARG A 414 -15.26 -4.95 -2.93
N ILE A 415 -14.56 -4.72 -4.05
CA ILE A 415 -13.12 -4.42 -4.03
C ILE A 415 -12.92 -3.00 -3.49
N PHE A 416 -12.03 -2.84 -2.52
CA PHE A 416 -11.77 -1.64 -1.71
C PHE A 416 -12.94 -1.19 -0.82
N ASP A 417 -13.96 -2.04 -0.67
CA ASP A 417 -15.02 -1.77 0.28
C ASP A 417 -14.46 -1.82 1.71
N ARG A 418 -14.73 -0.75 2.46
CA ARG A 418 -14.33 -0.71 3.87
C ARG A 418 -15.26 -1.61 4.67
N ILE A 419 -14.67 -2.41 5.54
CA ILE A 419 -15.41 -3.22 6.47
C ILE A 419 -15.94 -2.27 7.55
N HIS A 420 -17.20 -1.85 7.36
CA HIS A 420 -17.85 -0.90 8.24
C HIS A 420 -18.20 -1.55 9.58
N HIS A 421 -18.04 -0.73 10.60
CA HIS A 421 -18.43 -1.05 11.96
C HIS A 421 -19.91 -0.78 12.13
#